data_87dce70dacc5f9610254ad562c380089
#
_entry.id   87dce70dacc5f9610254ad562c380089
#
_cell.length_a   1.000
_cell.length_b   1.000
_cell.length_c   1.000
_cell.angle_alpha   90.00
_cell.angle_beta   90.00
_cell.angle_gamma   90.00
#
_symmetry.space_group_name_H-M   'P 1'
#
loop_
_entity.id
_entity.type
_entity.pdbx_description
1 polymer ?
#
loop_
_entity_poly.entity_id
_entity_poly.type
_entity_poly.pdbx_seq_one_letter_code
_entity_poly.pdbx_strand_id
1 'polypeptide(L)'
;MRFFARMKRISLIALIAVLVSCSTNADRPAPPAAVTPDADAVRAAVQHTFDGLATHDSTMLAAVILPDANFQRWGADSTGTWRTVNLRGGAFTSRLGQPGPAYLERTWEADVRVDGDVAVFSAPYDFWVEQTCSHCGYDAITLVRSGAVESDFRGWRIASLTYTVDASGEDACRERFAGMPASPFPAE
;
A
#
# COMPACT_ATOMS: atom_id res chain seq x y z
N MET A 1 -66.12 62.02 -26.91
CA MET A 1 -64.85 61.33 -27.15
C MET A 1 -64.39 60.73 -25.82
N ARG A 2 -64.46 59.43 -25.72
CA ARG A 2 -64.13 58.66 -24.47
C ARG A 2 -62.80 57.92 -24.69
N PHE A 3 -61.74 58.31 -24.00
CA PHE A 3 -60.48 57.60 -24.02
C PHE A 3 -60.50 56.51 -22.90
N PHE A 4 -60.42 55.24 -23.26
CA PHE A 4 -60.21 54.11 -22.35
C PHE A 4 -58.77 53.90 -22.10
N ALA A 5 -58.28 54.13 -20.84
CA ALA A 5 -56.97 53.77 -20.37
C ALA A 5 -56.94 52.30 -20.03
N ARG A 6 -56.09 51.56 -20.71
CA ARG A 6 -55.88 50.12 -20.52
C ARG A 6 -54.76 49.89 -19.46
N MET A 7 -55.15 49.47 -18.25
CA MET A 7 -54.23 49.10 -17.16
C MET A 7 -53.57 47.77 -17.49
N LYS A 8 -52.22 47.75 -17.67
CA LYS A 8 -51.42 46.56 -17.79
C LYS A 8 -51.19 45.97 -16.38
N ARG A 9 -51.69 44.74 -16.18
CA ARG A 9 -51.36 43.94 -14.99
C ARG A 9 -49.95 43.41 -15.08
N ILE A 10 -49.04 43.84 -14.19
CA ILE A 10 -47.71 43.30 -14.03
C ILE A 10 -47.84 42.07 -13.13
N SER A 11 -47.67 40.88 -13.73
CA SER A 11 -47.55 39.64 -12.98
C SER A 11 -46.16 39.54 -12.34
N LEU A 12 -46.12 39.61 -11.02
CA LEU A 12 -44.93 39.39 -10.22
C LEU A 12 -44.69 37.89 -10.12
N ILE A 13 -43.76 37.36 -10.91
CA ILE A 13 -43.33 35.98 -10.78
C ILE A 13 -42.31 35.92 -9.64
N ALA A 14 -42.71 35.36 -8.50
CA ALA A 14 -41.82 35.10 -7.40
C ALA A 14 -40.89 33.92 -7.75
N LEU A 15 -39.60 34.21 -7.95
CA LEU A 15 -38.55 33.24 -8.18
C LEU A 15 -38.15 32.65 -6.82
N ILE A 16 -38.64 31.45 -6.52
CA ILE A 16 -38.20 30.71 -5.32
C ILE A 16 -36.85 30.08 -5.65
N ALA A 17 -35.78 30.66 -5.13
CA ALA A 17 -34.45 30.05 -5.16
C ALA A 17 -34.37 28.94 -4.12
N VAL A 18 -34.42 27.69 -4.56
CA VAL A 18 -34.14 26.52 -3.70
C VAL A 18 -32.63 26.44 -3.51
N LEU A 19 -32.17 26.89 -2.37
CA LEU A 19 -30.79 26.65 -1.93
C LEU A 19 -30.64 25.15 -1.56
N VAL A 20 -30.11 24.37 -2.49
CA VAL A 20 -29.65 23.01 -2.17
C VAL A 20 -28.35 23.16 -1.39
N SER A 21 -28.45 23.08 -0.04
CA SER A 21 -27.30 22.94 0.83
C SER A 21 -26.66 21.57 0.58
N CYS A 22 -25.57 21.54 -0.19
CA CYS A 22 -24.64 20.41 -0.18
C CYS A 22 -23.97 20.35 1.18
N SER A 23 -24.55 19.58 2.10
CA SER A 23 -23.84 19.21 3.33
C SER A 23 -22.70 18.28 2.95
N THR A 24 -21.48 18.80 2.93
CA THR A 24 -20.27 17.97 2.82
C THR A 24 -20.15 17.16 4.11
N ASN A 25 -20.47 15.88 4.06
CA ASN A 25 -20.21 14.91 5.13
C ASN A 25 -18.68 14.68 5.25
N ALA A 26 -17.91 15.71 5.55
CA ALA A 26 -16.46 15.64 5.66
C ALA A 26 -15.96 14.97 6.96
N ASP A 27 -16.85 14.72 7.94
CA ASP A 27 -16.47 14.22 9.27
C ASP A 27 -16.95 12.79 9.59
N ARG A 28 -17.42 12.03 8.58
CA ARG A 28 -17.72 10.62 8.85
C ARG A 28 -16.43 9.82 8.66
N PRO A 29 -15.85 9.23 9.74
CA PRO A 29 -14.76 8.28 9.58
C PRO A 29 -15.22 7.20 8.60
N ALA A 30 -14.37 6.89 7.61
CA ALA A 30 -14.66 5.82 6.68
C ALA A 30 -14.92 4.54 7.49
N PRO A 31 -15.98 3.76 7.20
CA PRO A 31 -16.19 2.49 7.87
C PRO A 31 -14.93 1.63 7.66
N PRO A 32 -14.49 0.84 8.66
CA PRO A 32 -13.38 -0.07 8.49
C PRO A 32 -13.65 -0.93 7.26
N ALA A 33 -12.66 -1.06 6.39
CA ALA A 33 -12.78 -1.84 5.17
C ALA A 33 -13.22 -3.26 5.56
N ALA A 34 -14.34 -3.72 5.01
CA ALA A 34 -14.80 -5.08 5.22
C ALA A 34 -13.70 -6.02 4.72
N VAL A 35 -13.23 -6.94 5.58
CA VAL A 35 -12.28 -7.98 5.19
C VAL A 35 -12.97 -8.83 4.12
N THR A 36 -12.44 -8.81 2.90
CA THR A 36 -12.97 -9.57 1.79
C THR A 36 -12.03 -10.73 1.47
N PRO A 37 -12.52 -11.84 0.89
CA PRO A 37 -11.65 -12.94 0.46
C PRO A 37 -10.48 -12.48 -0.44
N ASP A 38 -10.67 -11.39 -1.18
CA ASP A 38 -9.61 -10.80 -2.00
C ASP A 38 -8.58 -10.02 -1.17
N ALA A 39 -8.99 -9.32 -0.12
CA ALA A 39 -8.05 -8.66 0.79
C ALA A 39 -7.16 -9.67 1.52
N ASP A 40 -7.72 -10.82 1.92
CA ASP A 40 -6.93 -11.91 2.53
C ASP A 40 -5.96 -12.53 1.51
N ALA A 41 -6.40 -12.74 0.27
CA ALA A 41 -5.53 -13.24 -0.80
C ALA A 41 -4.38 -12.26 -1.14
N VAL A 42 -4.63 -10.93 -1.10
CA VAL A 42 -3.59 -9.92 -1.24
C VAL A 42 -2.59 -10.01 -0.08
N ARG A 43 -3.05 -10.13 1.16
CA ARG A 43 -2.16 -10.33 2.32
C ARG A 43 -1.32 -11.60 2.19
N ALA A 44 -1.94 -12.69 1.73
CA ALA A 44 -1.26 -13.95 1.50
C ALA A 44 -0.18 -13.84 0.41
N ALA A 45 -0.43 -13.11 -0.67
CA ALA A 45 0.57 -12.86 -1.72
C ALA A 45 1.77 -12.05 -1.21
N VAL A 46 1.52 -11.03 -0.38
CA VAL A 46 2.59 -10.25 0.27
C VAL A 46 3.38 -11.12 1.25
N GLN A 47 2.71 -11.89 2.11
CA GLN A 47 3.38 -12.80 3.04
C GLN A 47 4.23 -13.85 2.30
N HIS A 48 3.72 -14.41 1.20
CA HIS A 48 4.47 -15.35 0.37
C HIS A 48 5.76 -14.74 -0.20
N THR A 49 5.76 -13.43 -0.47
CA THR A 49 6.98 -12.72 -0.86
C THR A 49 8.00 -12.72 0.28
N PHE A 50 7.57 -12.42 1.50
CA PHE A 50 8.46 -12.42 2.67
C PHE A 50 8.99 -13.83 2.98
N ASP A 51 8.16 -14.85 2.85
CA ASP A 51 8.56 -16.25 3.00
C ASP A 51 9.60 -16.65 1.94
N GLY A 52 9.40 -16.21 0.69
CA GLY A 52 10.36 -16.41 -0.39
C GLY A 52 11.69 -15.68 -0.18
N LEU A 53 11.67 -14.50 0.46
CA LEU A 53 12.88 -13.78 0.89
C LEU A 53 13.61 -14.56 1.98
N ALA A 54 12.89 -15.00 3.00
CA ALA A 54 13.44 -15.72 4.13
C ALA A 54 14.08 -17.07 3.76
N THR A 55 13.52 -17.75 2.73
CA THR A 55 13.99 -19.06 2.25
C THR A 55 14.93 -18.95 1.04
N HIS A 56 15.19 -17.76 0.51
CA HIS A 56 15.92 -17.53 -0.74
C HIS A 56 15.36 -18.35 -1.92
N ASP A 57 14.03 -18.47 -2.00
CA ASP A 57 13.36 -19.26 -3.03
C ASP A 57 12.88 -18.36 -4.18
N SER A 58 13.68 -18.35 -5.26
CA SER A 58 13.32 -17.61 -6.47
C SER A 58 12.02 -18.09 -7.13
N THR A 59 11.61 -19.34 -6.92
CA THR A 59 10.36 -19.88 -7.45
C THR A 59 9.17 -19.32 -6.70
N MET A 60 9.25 -19.27 -5.36
CA MET A 60 8.25 -18.62 -4.52
C MET A 60 8.09 -17.15 -4.92
N LEU A 61 9.18 -16.41 -5.02
CA LEU A 61 9.17 -14.99 -5.41
C LEU A 61 8.54 -14.81 -6.82
N ALA A 62 8.92 -15.64 -7.79
CA ALA A 62 8.40 -15.55 -9.15
C ALA A 62 6.89 -15.90 -9.25
N ALA A 63 6.36 -16.67 -8.31
CA ALA A 63 4.93 -17.00 -8.29
C ALA A 63 4.05 -15.75 -8.04
N VAL A 64 4.53 -14.79 -7.26
CA VAL A 64 3.75 -13.63 -6.82
C VAL A 64 4.30 -12.28 -7.31
N ILE A 65 5.47 -12.24 -7.92
CA ILE A 65 6.08 -11.01 -8.45
C ILE A 65 6.05 -11.03 -9.97
N LEU A 66 5.51 -9.99 -10.60
CA LEU A 66 5.59 -9.85 -12.05
C LEU A 66 7.04 -9.58 -12.48
N PRO A 67 7.56 -10.18 -13.58
CA PRO A 67 8.93 -9.95 -14.00
C PRO A 67 9.28 -8.49 -14.30
N ASP A 68 8.30 -7.74 -14.78
CA ASP A 68 8.39 -6.31 -15.09
C ASP A 68 7.91 -5.38 -13.97
N ALA A 69 7.56 -5.93 -12.80
CA ALA A 69 7.21 -5.15 -11.63
C ALA A 69 8.29 -4.10 -11.32
N ASN A 70 7.88 -2.94 -10.84
CA ASN A 70 8.80 -1.88 -10.47
C ASN A 70 9.00 -1.83 -8.95
N PHE A 71 10.21 -2.13 -8.50
CA PHE A 71 10.62 -1.99 -7.09
C PHE A 71 11.42 -0.71 -6.92
N GLN A 72 10.98 0.15 -6.02
CA GLN A 72 11.59 1.46 -5.80
C GLN A 72 11.88 1.66 -4.32
N ARG A 73 13.17 1.71 -3.98
CA ARG A 73 13.65 2.02 -2.65
C ARG A 73 13.91 3.52 -2.51
N TRP A 74 13.39 4.14 -1.46
CA TRP A 74 13.70 5.49 -1.04
C TRP A 74 14.44 5.49 0.30
N GLY A 75 15.60 6.14 0.36
CA GLY A 75 16.36 6.24 1.59
C GLY A 75 17.54 7.19 1.45
N ALA A 76 18.04 7.66 2.57
CA ALA A 76 19.26 8.41 2.59
C ALA A 76 20.47 7.46 2.38
N ASP A 77 21.47 7.91 1.63
CA ASP A 77 22.78 7.27 1.58
C ASP A 77 23.63 7.63 2.82
N SER A 78 24.85 7.11 2.90
CA SER A 78 25.77 7.36 4.01
C SER A 78 26.17 8.84 4.19
N THR A 79 25.86 9.69 3.21
CA THR A 79 26.07 11.15 3.29
C THR A 79 24.82 11.91 3.72
N GLY A 80 23.69 11.20 3.98
CA GLY A 80 22.40 11.81 4.27
C GLY A 80 21.64 12.30 3.04
N THR A 81 22.15 12.02 1.82
CA THR A 81 21.48 12.42 0.58
C THR A 81 20.42 11.40 0.21
N TRP A 82 19.19 11.86 0.03
CA TRP A 82 18.08 11.00 -0.40
C TRP A 82 18.26 10.51 -1.83
N ARG A 83 18.15 9.21 -2.00
CA ARG A 83 18.32 8.53 -3.29
C ARG A 83 17.22 7.51 -3.52
N THR A 84 16.95 7.30 -4.81
CA THR A 84 16.07 6.24 -5.29
C THR A 84 16.93 5.15 -5.92
N VAL A 85 16.63 3.90 -5.55
CA VAL A 85 17.14 2.72 -6.25
C VAL A 85 15.96 2.00 -6.87
N ASN A 86 16.04 1.76 -8.17
CA ASN A 86 14.99 1.04 -8.92
C ASN A 86 15.50 -0.35 -9.34
N LEU A 87 14.64 -1.36 -9.21
CA LEU A 87 14.94 -2.71 -9.62
C LEU A 87 13.69 -3.31 -10.29
N ARG A 88 13.87 -4.08 -11.35
CA ARG A 88 12.78 -4.83 -11.97
C ARG A 88 12.50 -6.11 -11.19
N GLY A 89 11.23 -6.54 -11.17
CA GLY A 89 10.78 -7.72 -10.43
C GLY A 89 11.58 -8.98 -10.74
N GLY A 90 11.86 -9.25 -12.01
CA GLY A 90 12.71 -10.38 -12.40
C GLY A 90 14.13 -10.30 -11.87
N ALA A 91 14.74 -9.10 -11.85
CA ALA A 91 16.07 -8.88 -11.28
C ALA A 91 16.07 -8.99 -9.76
N PHE A 92 15.00 -8.49 -9.10
CA PHE A 92 14.77 -8.64 -7.66
C PHE A 92 14.69 -10.12 -7.28
N THR A 93 13.81 -10.88 -7.94
CA THR A 93 13.61 -12.30 -7.74
C THR A 93 14.91 -13.10 -7.93
N SER A 94 15.63 -12.82 -9.03
CA SER A 94 16.90 -13.49 -9.33
C SER A 94 17.97 -13.20 -8.29
N ARG A 95 18.05 -11.97 -7.79
CA ARG A 95 19.07 -11.57 -6.81
C ARG A 95 18.79 -12.14 -5.43
N LEU A 96 17.54 -12.06 -4.96
CA LEU A 96 17.16 -12.47 -3.59
C LEU A 96 16.89 -13.96 -3.48
N GLY A 97 16.68 -14.66 -4.59
CA GLY A 97 16.66 -16.11 -4.63
C GLY A 97 18.04 -16.79 -4.63
N GLN A 98 19.14 -16.01 -4.51
CA GLN A 98 20.49 -16.58 -4.35
C GLN A 98 20.77 -16.84 -2.87
N PRO A 99 21.56 -17.85 -2.53
CA PRO A 99 22.02 -18.07 -1.16
C PRO A 99 22.64 -16.80 -0.57
N GLY A 100 22.28 -16.46 0.64
CA GLY A 100 22.69 -15.24 1.32
C GLY A 100 22.50 -15.33 2.84
N PRO A 101 22.63 -14.22 3.56
CA PRO A 101 22.31 -14.14 4.97
C PRO A 101 20.81 -14.38 5.20
N ALA A 102 20.43 -14.85 6.38
CA ALA A 102 19.02 -15.02 6.71
C ALA A 102 18.30 -13.66 6.71
N TYR A 103 17.16 -13.59 6.04
CA TYR A 103 16.30 -12.41 5.99
C TYR A 103 15.00 -12.67 6.73
N LEU A 104 14.51 -11.64 7.41
CA LEU A 104 13.17 -11.64 7.98
C LEU A 104 12.56 -10.24 7.75
N GLU A 105 11.44 -10.21 7.04
CA GLU A 105 10.63 -9.01 6.88
C GLU A 105 9.30 -9.21 7.59
N ARG A 106 8.88 -8.21 8.36
CA ARG A 106 7.60 -8.24 9.08
C ARG A 106 6.85 -6.94 8.80
N THR A 107 5.54 -7.05 8.70
CA THR A 107 4.63 -5.91 8.62
C THR A 107 3.59 -5.97 9.72
N TRP A 108 3.01 -4.83 10.09
CA TRP A 108 1.91 -4.74 11.05
C TRP A 108 0.93 -3.65 10.62
N GLU A 109 -0.29 -3.69 11.16
CA GLU A 109 -1.34 -2.70 10.89
C GLU A 109 -1.56 -2.42 9.39
N ALA A 110 -1.48 -3.46 8.56
CA ALA A 110 -1.59 -3.33 7.11
C ALA A 110 -3.00 -2.87 6.68
N ASP A 111 -3.04 -1.79 5.89
CA ASP A 111 -4.24 -1.38 5.14
C ASP A 111 -4.23 -2.06 3.77
N VAL A 112 -5.35 -2.70 3.41
CA VAL A 112 -5.54 -3.34 2.11
C VAL A 112 -6.80 -2.82 1.47
N ARG A 113 -6.65 -2.27 0.27
CA ARG A 113 -7.78 -1.79 -0.55
C ARG A 113 -7.81 -2.56 -1.85
N VAL A 114 -8.99 -3.05 -2.20
CA VAL A 114 -9.23 -3.81 -3.43
C VAL A 114 -10.34 -3.12 -4.21
N ASP A 115 -10.09 -2.90 -5.49
CA ASP A 115 -11.08 -2.43 -6.45
C ASP A 115 -10.93 -3.23 -7.76
N GLY A 116 -11.86 -4.14 -8.01
CA GLY A 116 -11.81 -5.05 -9.16
C GLY A 116 -10.54 -5.90 -9.16
N ASP A 117 -9.72 -5.72 -10.18
CA ASP A 117 -8.49 -6.47 -10.40
C ASP A 117 -7.22 -5.70 -10.00
N VAL A 118 -7.36 -4.63 -9.22
CA VAL A 118 -6.26 -3.87 -8.65
C VAL A 118 -6.40 -3.82 -7.14
N ALA A 119 -5.28 -4.00 -6.44
CA ALA A 119 -5.21 -3.85 -4.99
C ALA A 119 -4.00 -3.02 -4.58
N VAL A 120 -4.13 -2.35 -3.44
CA VAL A 120 -3.04 -1.67 -2.76
C VAL A 120 -2.94 -2.23 -1.35
N PHE A 121 -1.74 -2.69 -1.01
CA PHE A 121 -1.34 -3.06 0.35
C PHE A 121 -0.37 -2.00 0.85
N SER A 122 -0.56 -1.51 2.06
CA SER A 122 0.39 -0.59 2.67
C SER A 122 0.54 -0.85 4.16
N ALA A 123 1.77 -0.83 4.65
CA ALA A 123 2.09 -1.14 6.04
C ALA A 123 3.44 -0.57 6.46
N PRO A 124 3.63 -0.24 7.73
CA PRO A 124 4.96 -0.18 8.30
C PRO A 124 5.61 -1.56 8.28
N TYR A 125 6.94 -1.58 8.13
CA TYR A 125 7.71 -2.81 8.12
C TYR A 125 9.02 -2.67 8.88
N ASP A 126 9.59 -3.81 9.31
CA ASP A 126 10.99 -3.95 9.70
C ASP A 126 11.65 -5.07 8.90
N PHE A 127 12.94 -4.89 8.63
CA PHE A 127 13.75 -5.85 7.90
C PHE A 127 14.99 -6.24 8.70
N TRP A 128 15.15 -7.52 8.93
CA TRP A 128 16.23 -8.11 9.70
C TRP A 128 17.16 -8.89 8.79
N VAL A 129 18.46 -8.74 9.04
CA VAL A 129 19.52 -9.54 8.42
C VAL A 129 20.20 -10.31 9.54
N GLU A 130 20.18 -11.63 9.46
CA GLU A 130 20.52 -12.50 10.59
C GLU A 130 19.66 -12.13 11.81
N GLN A 131 20.26 -11.67 12.88
CA GLN A 131 19.58 -11.27 14.12
C GLN A 131 19.60 -9.75 14.34
N THR A 132 20.03 -8.98 13.33
CA THR A 132 20.18 -7.53 13.46
C THR A 132 19.09 -6.80 12.66
N CYS A 133 18.40 -5.85 13.30
CA CYS A 133 17.51 -4.94 12.60
C CYS A 133 18.32 -4.09 11.64
N SER A 134 18.20 -4.38 10.34
CA SER A 134 18.93 -3.68 9.28
C SER A 134 18.30 -2.32 8.99
N HIS A 135 16.99 -2.28 8.93
CA HIS A 135 16.22 -1.05 8.66
C HIS A 135 14.73 -1.27 8.89
N CYS A 136 14.01 -0.17 8.92
CA CYS A 136 12.56 -0.15 8.91
C CYS A 136 12.05 0.88 7.90
N GLY A 137 10.74 0.89 7.68
CA GLY A 137 10.14 1.84 6.77
C GLY A 137 8.64 1.65 6.61
N TYR A 138 8.18 2.06 5.46
CA TYR A 138 6.79 1.92 5.07
C TYR A 138 6.72 1.35 3.65
N ASP A 139 5.96 0.29 3.48
CA ASP A 139 5.68 -0.36 2.20
C ASP A 139 4.42 0.18 1.58
N ALA A 140 4.47 0.41 0.27
CA ALA A 140 3.32 0.65 -0.59
C ALA A 140 3.41 -0.30 -1.79
N ILE A 141 2.58 -1.34 -1.78
CA ILE A 141 2.60 -2.42 -2.76
C ILE A 141 1.33 -2.35 -3.59
N THR A 142 1.49 -2.29 -4.92
CA THR A 142 0.36 -2.43 -5.84
C THR A 142 0.36 -3.84 -6.40
N LEU A 143 -0.80 -4.50 -6.33
CA LEU A 143 -1.02 -5.83 -6.90
C LEU A 143 -2.07 -5.75 -8.00
N VAL A 144 -1.95 -6.64 -8.96
CA VAL A 144 -2.94 -6.82 -10.02
C VAL A 144 -3.32 -8.30 -10.13
N ARG A 145 -4.56 -8.56 -10.49
CA ARG A 145 -5.02 -9.92 -10.75
C ARG A 145 -4.61 -10.32 -12.17
N SER A 146 -3.59 -11.16 -12.30
CA SER A 146 -3.02 -11.56 -13.58
C SER A 146 -2.73 -13.06 -13.68
N GLY A 147 -3.12 -13.82 -12.68
CA GLY A 147 -2.91 -15.28 -12.63
C GLY A 147 -4.22 -16.05 -12.51
N ALA A 148 -4.10 -17.36 -12.37
CA ALA A 148 -5.24 -18.23 -12.15
C ALA A 148 -5.89 -17.96 -10.80
N VAL A 149 -7.21 -17.86 -10.77
CA VAL A 149 -8.00 -17.60 -9.55
C VAL A 149 -7.94 -18.80 -8.59
N GLU A 150 -7.60 -19.97 -9.08
CA GLU A 150 -7.41 -21.22 -8.33
C GLU A 150 -6.12 -21.24 -7.50
N SER A 151 -5.20 -20.29 -7.71
CA SER A 151 -4.01 -20.16 -6.86
C SER A 151 -4.40 -19.70 -5.45
N ASP A 152 -3.56 -20.01 -4.46
CA ASP A 152 -3.74 -19.58 -3.06
C ASP A 152 -3.88 -18.06 -2.93
N PHE A 153 -3.31 -17.32 -3.89
CA PHE A 153 -3.37 -15.85 -3.97
C PHE A 153 -4.49 -15.35 -4.89
N ARG A 154 -5.38 -16.21 -5.38
CA ARG A 154 -6.50 -15.87 -6.29
C ARG A 154 -6.05 -15.05 -7.50
N GLY A 155 -4.84 -15.34 -8.03
CA GLY A 155 -4.26 -14.65 -9.17
C GLY A 155 -3.62 -13.29 -8.87
N TRP A 156 -3.56 -12.84 -7.62
CA TRP A 156 -2.92 -11.60 -7.25
C TRP A 156 -1.40 -11.67 -7.40
N ARG A 157 -0.81 -10.67 -8.06
CA ARG A 157 0.64 -10.56 -8.26
C ARG A 157 1.09 -9.13 -8.07
N ILE A 158 2.27 -8.95 -7.50
CA ILE A 158 2.89 -7.65 -7.26
C ILE A 158 3.32 -7.03 -8.59
N ALA A 159 2.79 -5.84 -8.88
CA ALA A 159 3.11 -5.03 -10.04
C ALA A 159 4.07 -3.88 -9.69
N SER A 160 4.05 -3.40 -8.45
CA SER A 160 5.03 -2.44 -7.94
C SER A 160 5.15 -2.50 -6.43
N LEU A 161 6.35 -2.15 -5.94
CA LEU A 161 6.64 -1.91 -4.54
C LEU A 161 7.43 -0.61 -4.44
N THR A 162 6.93 0.35 -3.69
CA THR A 162 7.69 1.52 -3.26
C THR A 162 7.85 1.46 -1.75
N TYR A 163 9.08 1.58 -1.26
CA TYR A 163 9.36 1.49 0.16
C TYR A 163 10.38 2.52 0.63
N THR A 164 10.21 2.99 1.84
CA THR A 164 11.17 3.87 2.50
C THR A 164 12.14 3.06 3.34
N VAL A 165 13.34 3.57 3.55
CA VAL A 165 14.37 2.93 4.37
C VAL A 165 14.89 3.91 5.40
N ASP A 166 14.81 3.51 6.65
CA ASP A 166 15.46 4.14 7.80
C ASP A 166 16.38 3.10 8.46
N ALA A 167 17.68 3.31 8.33
CA ALA A 167 18.72 2.42 8.84
C ALA A 167 19.33 2.94 10.16
N SER A 168 18.58 3.75 10.92
CA SER A 168 19.04 4.35 12.18
C SER A 168 19.08 3.37 13.37
N GLY A 169 18.69 2.12 13.15
CA GLY A 169 18.68 1.06 14.15
C GLY A 169 17.29 0.80 14.76
N GLU A 170 17.19 -0.29 15.55
CA GLU A 170 15.94 -0.80 16.09
C GLU A 170 15.23 0.23 16.98
N ASP A 171 15.95 0.91 17.86
CA ASP A 171 15.35 1.88 18.79
C ASP A 171 14.71 3.06 18.04
N ALA A 172 15.40 3.60 17.02
CA ALA A 172 14.86 4.66 16.19
C ALA A 172 13.62 4.19 15.40
N CYS A 173 13.63 2.95 14.95
CA CYS A 173 12.46 2.33 14.29
C CYS A 173 11.27 2.24 15.25
N ARG A 174 11.49 1.86 16.51
CA ARG A 174 10.44 1.77 17.54
C ARG A 174 9.88 3.15 17.90
N GLU A 175 10.72 4.17 17.95
CA GLU A 175 10.27 5.55 18.18
C GLU A 175 9.41 6.06 17.01
N ARG A 176 9.80 5.71 15.77
CA ARG A 176 9.12 6.18 14.57
C ARG A 176 7.79 5.46 14.31
N PHE A 177 7.73 4.16 14.57
CA PHE A 177 6.56 3.33 14.28
C PHE A 177 5.96 2.77 15.56
N ALA A 178 4.94 3.45 16.07
CA ALA A 178 4.12 2.90 17.15
C ALA A 178 3.54 1.54 16.74
N GLY A 179 3.49 0.58 17.66
CA GLY A 179 2.98 -0.76 17.36
C GLY A 179 3.99 -1.70 16.69
N MET A 180 5.24 -1.28 16.46
CA MET A 180 6.30 -2.18 16.00
C MET A 180 6.39 -3.40 16.93
N PRO A 181 6.30 -4.64 16.40
CA PRO A 181 6.37 -5.85 17.22
C PRO A 181 7.69 -5.95 18.00
N ALA A 182 7.68 -6.63 19.14
CA ALA A 182 8.90 -6.91 19.87
C ALA A 182 9.97 -7.56 18.97
N SER A 183 11.26 -7.41 19.34
CA SER A 183 12.34 -8.08 18.60
C SER A 183 12.02 -9.57 18.42
N PRO A 184 12.18 -10.13 17.21
CA PRO A 184 11.97 -11.54 16.98
C PRO A 184 13.09 -12.40 17.56
N PHE A 185 14.18 -11.76 17.98
CA PHE A 185 15.35 -12.42 18.57
C PHE A 185 15.52 -12.03 20.03
N PRO A 186 15.97 -12.94 20.91
CA PRO A 186 16.24 -12.62 22.31
C PRO A 186 17.35 -11.56 22.40
N ALA A 187 17.27 -10.70 23.40
CA ALA A 187 18.39 -9.83 23.75
C ALA A 187 19.59 -10.68 24.19
N GLU A 188 20.77 -10.39 23.66
CA GLU A 188 22.01 -11.03 24.08
C GLU A 188 22.40 -10.64 25.53
#